data_1c1808899ed9d3967687f1835d4dc493
#
_entry.id   1c1808899ed9d3967687f1835d4dc493
#
_cell.length_a   1.000
_cell.length_b   1.000
_cell.length_c   1.000
_cell.angle_alpha   90.00
_cell.angle_beta   90.00
_cell.angle_gamma   90.00
#
_symmetry.space_group_name_H-M   'P 1'
#
loop_
_entity.id
_entity.type
_entity.pdbx_description
1 polymer ?
#
loop_
_entity_poly.entity_id
_entity_poly.type
_entity_poly.pdbx_seq_one_letter_code
_entity_poly.pdbx_strand_id
1 'polypeptide(L)'
;NLDDISYRTLKVLESAEVFLCEDTRVTKQLLHLLSTRFDTTFNPKEFISVHSHNEEEFLTKLQTIDIDKNIVYLSDAGMPCISDPGAKIVDFCIKNSIKYDVLPGANAALSAYAMSGFTSKEFLFYGFLPHKAQNRLQELEKIFSY
;
A
#
# COMPACT_ATOMS: atom_id res chain seq x y z
N ASN A 1 4.44 -11.05 6.84
CA ASN A 1 5.63 -11.91 6.91
C ASN A 1 6.70 -11.38 5.97
N LEU A 2 7.95 -11.24 6.46
CA LEU A 2 9.07 -10.71 5.67
C LEU A 2 9.44 -11.62 4.48
N ASP A 3 9.21 -12.93 4.62
CA ASP A 3 9.52 -13.89 3.57
C ASP A 3 8.55 -13.84 2.37
N ASP A 4 7.43 -13.13 2.51
CA ASP A 4 6.46 -12.93 1.42
C ASP A 4 6.80 -11.72 0.52
N ILE A 5 7.89 -10.99 0.82
CA ILE A 5 8.35 -9.90 -0.03
C ILE A 5 8.88 -10.47 -1.36
N SER A 6 8.45 -9.87 -2.48
CA SER A 6 8.99 -10.29 -3.77
C SER A 6 10.43 -9.81 -3.95
N TYR A 7 11.24 -10.58 -4.67
CA TYR A 7 12.60 -10.16 -5.04
C TYR A 7 12.59 -8.81 -5.79
N ARG A 8 11.60 -8.58 -6.65
CA ARG A 8 11.44 -7.30 -7.36
C ARG A 8 11.17 -6.14 -6.41
N THR A 9 10.32 -6.35 -5.41
CA THR A 9 10.07 -5.33 -4.38
C THR A 9 11.34 -4.98 -3.62
N LEU A 10 12.12 -5.99 -3.20
CA LEU A 10 13.38 -5.77 -2.51
C LEU A 10 14.34 -4.92 -3.36
N LYS A 11 14.49 -5.23 -4.65
CA LYS A 11 15.35 -4.47 -5.57
C LYS A 11 14.86 -3.04 -5.81
N VAL A 12 13.56 -2.80 -5.87
CA VAL A 12 13.01 -1.46 -5.98
C VAL A 12 13.30 -0.65 -4.71
N LEU A 13 13.12 -1.24 -3.52
CA LEU A 13 13.44 -0.58 -2.25
C LEU A 13 14.93 -0.25 -2.12
N GLU A 14 15.83 -1.10 -2.62
CA GLU A 14 17.28 -0.83 -2.65
C GLU A 14 17.62 0.41 -3.49
N SER A 15 16.90 0.63 -4.59
CA SER A 15 17.13 1.76 -5.49
C SER A 15 16.33 3.02 -5.11
N ALA A 16 15.41 2.93 -4.16
CA ALA A 16 14.54 4.03 -3.79
C ALA A 16 15.30 5.12 -3.02
N GLU A 17 15.03 6.36 -3.38
CA GLU A 17 15.62 7.54 -2.76
C GLU A 17 14.65 8.26 -1.83
N VAL A 18 13.36 8.29 -2.21
CA VAL A 18 12.29 8.94 -1.45
C VAL A 18 11.24 7.90 -1.07
N PHE A 19 10.95 7.82 0.20
CA PHE A 19 9.97 6.90 0.78
C PHE A 19 8.76 7.69 1.26
N LEU A 20 7.67 7.59 0.50
CA LEU A 20 6.35 8.03 0.95
C LEU A 20 5.76 6.89 1.77
N CYS A 21 5.35 7.15 3.00
CA CYS A 21 4.89 6.11 3.91
C CYS A 21 3.76 6.61 4.81
N GLU A 22 2.88 5.71 5.17
CA GLU A 22 1.78 6.01 6.10
C GLU A 22 2.36 6.40 7.47
N ASP A 23 3.20 5.54 8.06
CA ASP A 23 4.01 5.84 9.24
C ASP A 23 5.50 5.61 8.95
N THR A 24 6.30 6.68 9.04
CA THR A 24 7.74 6.63 8.78
C THR A 24 8.49 5.72 9.76
N ARG A 25 7.98 5.51 10.97
CA ARG A 25 8.58 4.63 11.98
C ARG A 25 8.43 3.18 11.57
N VAL A 26 7.23 2.79 11.09
CA VAL A 26 6.92 1.44 10.61
C VAL A 26 7.78 1.11 9.39
N THR A 27 7.86 2.04 8.43
CA THR A 27 8.70 1.86 7.24
C THR A 27 10.18 1.72 7.60
N LYS A 28 10.73 2.56 8.47
CA LYS A 28 12.12 2.45 8.92
C LYS A 28 12.41 1.11 9.61
N GLN A 29 11.48 0.64 10.44
CA GLN A 29 11.59 -0.67 11.08
C GLN A 29 11.55 -1.80 10.03
N LEU A 30 10.65 -1.71 9.04
CA LEU A 30 10.58 -2.69 7.95
C LEU A 30 11.91 -2.75 7.20
N LEU A 31 12.47 -1.62 6.77
CA LEU A 31 13.75 -1.58 6.05
C LEU A 31 14.90 -2.18 6.90
N HIS A 32 14.94 -1.90 8.19
CA HIS A 32 15.92 -2.50 9.11
C HIS A 32 15.78 -4.03 9.18
N LEU A 33 14.56 -4.54 9.31
CA LEU A 33 14.30 -5.97 9.34
C LEU A 33 14.64 -6.66 8.02
N LEU A 34 14.30 -6.03 6.89
CA LEU A 34 14.66 -6.53 5.55
C LEU A 34 16.17 -6.51 5.32
N SER A 35 16.86 -5.46 5.76
CA SER A 35 18.32 -5.36 5.68
C SER A 35 18.99 -6.52 6.41
N THR A 36 18.54 -6.82 7.64
CA THR A 36 19.05 -7.93 8.43
C THR A 36 18.70 -9.30 7.82
N ARG A 37 17.48 -9.47 7.32
CA ARG A 37 16.99 -10.75 6.80
C ARG A 37 17.61 -11.16 5.48
N PHE A 38 17.86 -10.19 4.59
CA PHE A 38 18.30 -10.42 3.21
C PHE A 38 19.72 -9.95 2.93
N ASP A 39 20.46 -9.56 3.98
CA ASP A 39 21.84 -9.04 3.89
C ASP A 39 21.95 -7.95 2.79
N THR A 40 21.08 -6.95 2.87
CA THR A 40 20.98 -5.87 1.89
C THR A 40 21.03 -4.50 2.55
N THR A 41 21.30 -3.46 1.78
CA THR A 41 21.41 -2.09 2.28
C THR A 41 20.45 -1.18 1.54
N PHE A 42 19.71 -0.38 2.30
CA PHE A 42 18.83 0.67 1.79
C PHE A 42 19.46 2.03 2.09
N ASN A 43 19.43 2.94 1.11
CA ASN A 43 20.02 4.28 1.22
C ASN A 43 18.97 5.39 1.01
N PRO A 44 17.93 5.46 1.85
CA PRO A 44 16.91 6.48 1.72
C PRO A 44 17.49 7.88 1.95
N LYS A 45 17.19 8.81 1.05
CA LYS A 45 17.51 10.22 1.21
C LYS A 45 16.44 10.97 1.99
N GLU A 46 15.18 10.54 1.83
CA GLU A 46 14.04 11.22 2.43
C GLU A 46 12.92 10.26 2.80
N PHE A 47 12.25 10.55 3.93
CA PHE A 47 11.00 9.90 4.33
C PHE A 47 9.92 10.96 4.50
N ILE A 48 8.79 10.78 3.83
CA ILE A 48 7.65 11.69 3.88
C ILE A 48 6.42 10.92 4.35
N SER A 49 5.77 11.40 5.42
CA SER A 49 4.53 10.80 5.90
C SER A 49 3.36 11.23 5.03
N VAL A 50 2.63 10.23 4.49
CA VAL A 50 1.43 10.41 3.67
C VAL A 50 0.36 9.43 4.12
N HIS A 51 -0.65 9.94 4.79
CA HIS A 51 -1.76 9.19 5.34
C HIS A 51 -3.11 9.85 4.98
N SER A 52 -4.21 9.20 5.25
CA SER A 52 -5.57 9.65 4.86
C SER A 52 -5.91 11.11 5.26
N HIS A 53 -5.31 11.63 6.34
CA HIS A 53 -5.60 12.98 6.83
C HIS A 53 -4.75 14.08 6.19
N ASN A 54 -3.60 13.77 5.59
CA ASN A 54 -2.71 14.77 4.97
C ASN A 54 -2.50 14.56 3.47
N GLU A 55 -3.11 13.55 2.88
CA GLU A 55 -2.90 13.16 1.48
C GLU A 55 -3.20 14.32 0.50
N GLU A 56 -4.24 15.12 0.75
CA GLU A 56 -4.56 16.28 -0.10
C GLU A 56 -3.51 17.40 -0.02
N GLU A 57 -3.05 17.71 1.19
CA GLU A 57 -1.96 18.69 1.39
C GLU A 57 -0.67 18.18 0.73
N PHE A 58 -0.39 16.88 0.86
CA PHE A 58 0.78 16.25 0.26
C PHE A 58 0.75 16.35 -1.27
N LEU A 59 -0.40 16.14 -1.94
CA LEU A 59 -0.51 16.25 -3.40
C LEU A 59 -0.10 17.63 -3.92
N THR A 60 -0.33 18.69 -3.15
CA THR A 60 0.14 20.04 -3.49
C THR A 60 1.68 20.11 -3.44
N LYS A 61 2.29 19.43 -2.46
CA LYS A 61 3.75 19.35 -2.32
C LYS A 61 4.38 18.42 -3.36
N LEU A 62 3.66 17.38 -3.78
CA LEU A 62 4.15 16.41 -4.77
C LEU A 62 4.53 17.06 -6.10
N GLN A 63 3.88 18.18 -6.48
CA GLN A 63 4.23 18.97 -7.65
C GLN A 63 5.65 19.58 -7.57
N THR A 64 6.22 19.70 -6.38
CA THR A 64 7.55 20.28 -6.14
C THR A 64 8.62 19.22 -5.88
N ILE A 65 8.23 17.95 -5.74
CA ILE A 65 9.17 16.85 -5.56
C ILE A 65 9.82 16.55 -6.91
N ASP A 66 11.13 16.37 -6.87
CA ASP A 66 11.90 15.97 -8.04
C ASP A 66 11.48 14.56 -8.49
N ILE A 67 10.69 14.51 -9.56
CA ILE A 67 10.13 13.27 -10.11
C ILE A 67 11.17 12.39 -10.84
N ASP A 68 12.38 12.89 -11.06
CA ASP A 68 13.48 12.08 -11.61
C ASP A 68 14.09 11.12 -10.56
N LYS A 69 13.74 11.30 -9.28
CA LYS A 69 14.12 10.38 -8.22
C LYS A 69 13.27 9.12 -8.23
N ASN A 70 13.87 8.03 -7.76
CA ASN A 70 13.14 6.79 -7.49
C ASN A 70 12.30 6.96 -6.21
N ILE A 71 11.01 7.17 -6.37
CA ILE A 71 10.05 7.38 -5.30
C ILE A 71 9.25 6.10 -5.09
N VAL A 72 9.09 5.65 -3.85
CA VAL A 72 8.23 4.53 -3.48
C VAL A 72 7.18 4.99 -2.47
N TYR A 73 5.98 4.43 -2.56
CA TYR A 73 4.93 4.56 -1.56
C TYR A 73 4.68 3.23 -0.87
N LEU A 74 4.66 3.22 0.46
CA LEU A 74 4.38 2.05 1.29
C LEU A 74 3.24 2.35 2.27
N SER A 75 2.27 1.46 2.34
CA SER A 75 1.32 1.38 3.46
C SER A 75 1.94 0.61 4.63
N ASP A 76 1.39 0.76 5.83
CA ASP A 76 1.89 0.09 7.04
C ASP A 76 1.66 -1.42 7.01
N ALA A 77 0.63 -1.88 6.28
CA ALA A 77 0.31 -3.29 6.09
C ALA A 77 -0.47 -3.51 4.78
N GLY A 78 -0.36 -4.69 4.20
CA GLY A 78 -1.11 -5.04 2.99
C GLY A 78 -0.60 -4.36 1.72
N MET A 79 -1.51 -4.09 0.79
CA MET A 79 -1.20 -3.39 -0.46
C MET A 79 -1.72 -1.95 -0.41
N PRO A 80 -0.91 -0.95 -0.77
CA PRO A 80 -1.38 0.43 -0.93
C PRO A 80 -2.64 0.50 -1.80
N CYS A 81 -3.50 1.48 -1.54
CA CYS A 81 -4.76 1.73 -2.24
C CYS A 81 -5.88 0.70 -1.99
N ILE A 82 -5.62 -0.43 -1.34
CA ILE A 82 -6.62 -1.47 -1.05
C ILE A 82 -7.06 -1.33 0.41
N SER A 83 -8.08 -0.51 0.67
CA SER A 83 -8.51 -0.06 2.00
C SER A 83 -7.46 0.74 2.78
N ASP A 84 -6.46 1.22 2.09
CA ASP A 84 -5.33 2.01 2.58
C ASP A 84 -5.20 3.32 1.77
N PRO A 85 -4.46 4.33 2.28
CA PRO A 85 -4.13 5.53 1.51
C PRO A 85 -3.34 5.21 0.23
N GLY A 86 -3.25 6.18 -0.69
CA GLY A 86 -2.44 6.08 -1.91
C GLY A 86 -3.23 6.21 -3.21
N ALA A 87 -4.55 5.96 -3.20
CA ALA A 87 -5.36 6.05 -4.41
C ALA A 87 -5.30 7.44 -5.06
N LYS A 88 -5.23 8.51 -4.27
CA LYS A 88 -5.08 9.88 -4.78
C LYS A 88 -3.71 10.13 -5.38
N ILE A 89 -2.65 9.49 -4.88
CA ILE A 89 -1.31 9.56 -5.48
C ILE A 89 -1.33 8.90 -6.86
N VAL A 90 -1.97 7.74 -6.98
CA VAL A 90 -2.14 7.07 -8.29
C VAL A 90 -2.93 7.94 -9.26
N ASP A 91 -4.06 8.51 -8.83
CA ASP A 91 -4.87 9.44 -9.64
C ASP A 91 -4.06 10.67 -10.08
N PHE A 92 -3.24 11.21 -9.18
CA PHE A 92 -2.32 12.31 -9.50
C PHE A 92 -1.30 11.91 -10.57
N CYS A 93 -0.69 10.72 -10.47
CA CYS A 93 0.24 10.22 -11.47
C CYS A 93 -0.44 10.07 -12.83
N ILE A 94 -1.65 9.53 -12.87
CA ILE A 94 -2.44 9.38 -14.10
C ILE A 94 -2.71 10.75 -14.74
N LYS A 95 -3.21 11.72 -13.96
CA LYS A 95 -3.56 13.06 -14.45
C LYS A 95 -2.35 13.85 -14.97
N ASN A 96 -1.18 13.60 -14.42
CA ASN A 96 0.05 14.31 -14.78
C ASN A 96 0.98 13.50 -15.70
N SER A 97 0.52 12.34 -16.22
CA SER A 97 1.30 11.46 -17.09
C SER A 97 2.64 11.01 -16.46
N ILE A 98 2.67 10.88 -15.13
CA ILE A 98 3.83 10.36 -14.40
C ILE A 98 3.81 8.84 -14.47
N LYS A 99 4.92 8.24 -14.88
CA LYS A 99 5.04 6.79 -14.92
C LYS A 99 5.07 6.22 -13.50
N TYR A 100 4.27 5.20 -13.26
CA TYR A 100 4.27 4.46 -12.00
C TYR A 100 4.09 2.96 -12.27
N ASP A 101 4.44 2.15 -11.30
CA ASP A 101 4.19 0.70 -11.30
C ASP A 101 3.65 0.28 -9.93
N VAL A 102 2.90 -0.81 -9.91
CA VAL A 102 2.39 -1.43 -8.69
C VAL A 102 3.07 -2.79 -8.51
N LEU A 103 3.82 -2.92 -7.43
CA LEU A 103 4.50 -4.16 -7.11
C LEU A 103 3.53 -5.12 -6.40
N PRO A 104 3.37 -6.36 -6.89
CA PRO A 104 2.54 -7.34 -6.19
C PRO A 104 3.15 -7.68 -4.83
N GLY A 105 2.31 -7.81 -3.84
CA GLY A 105 2.69 -8.15 -2.47
C GLY A 105 1.72 -9.11 -1.81
N ALA A 106 2.00 -9.45 -0.56
CA ALA A 106 1.13 -10.28 0.26
C ALA A 106 -0.28 -9.67 0.34
N ASN A 107 -1.30 -10.50 0.14
CA ASN A 107 -2.69 -10.08 0.14
C ASN A 107 -3.54 -11.09 0.92
N ALA A 108 -4.01 -10.69 2.10
CA ALA A 108 -4.77 -11.56 2.99
C ALA A 108 -6.12 -12.00 2.39
N ALA A 109 -6.81 -11.11 1.65
CA ALA A 109 -8.10 -11.43 1.04
C ALA A 109 -7.96 -12.50 -0.05
N LEU A 110 -6.98 -12.35 -0.94
CA LEU A 110 -6.71 -13.35 -1.97
C LEU A 110 -6.19 -14.66 -1.38
N SER A 111 -5.36 -14.61 -0.35
CA SER A 111 -4.88 -15.81 0.36
C SER A 111 -6.04 -16.55 1.02
N ALA A 112 -6.94 -15.85 1.70
CA ALA A 112 -8.13 -16.44 2.31
C ALA A 112 -9.06 -17.06 1.26
N TYR A 113 -9.29 -16.37 0.15
CA TYR A 113 -10.09 -16.91 -0.95
C TYR A 113 -9.47 -18.18 -1.54
N ALA A 114 -8.16 -18.19 -1.79
CA ALA A 114 -7.46 -19.37 -2.31
C ALA A 114 -7.53 -20.56 -1.34
N MET A 115 -7.51 -20.31 -0.02
CA MET A 115 -7.63 -21.36 1.01
C MET A 115 -9.06 -21.83 1.27
N SER A 116 -10.07 -21.08 0.86
CA SER A 116 -11.49 -21.37 1.18
C SER A 116 -12.05 -22.60 0.49
N GLY A 117 -11.43 -23.04 -0.61
CA GLY A 117 -11.99 -24.08 -1.47
C GLY A 117 -13.20 -23.62 -2.29
N PHE A 118 -13.55 -22.35 -2.30
CA PHE A 118 -14.62 -21.81 -3.16
C PHE A 118 -14.26 -21.96 -4.64
N THR A 119 -15.23 -22.42 -5.43
CA THR A 119 -15.08 -22.60 -6.88
C THR A 119 -15.69 -21.47 -7.72
N SER A 120 -16.26 -20.45 -7.06
CA SER A 120 -16.80 -19.28 -7.74
C SER A 120 -15.70 -18.56 -8.52
N LYS A 121 -16.03 -18.02 -9.70
CA LYS A 121 -15.12 -17.17 -10.48
C LYS A 121 -15.10 -15.73 -9.99
N GLU A 122 -16.06 -15.36 -9.16
CA GLU A 122 -16.28 -14.02 -8.68
C GLU A 122 -16.21 -13.99 -7.16
N PHE A 123 -15.64 -12.92 -6.61
CA PHE A 123 -15.73 -12.59 -5.19
C PHE A 123 -15.81 -11.08 -5.02
N LEU A 124 -16.48 -10.63 -3.97
CA LEU A 124 -16.61 -9.23 -3.63
C LEU A 124 -15.63 -8.87 -2.52
N PHE A 125 -14.69 -7.96 -2.80
CA PHE A 125 -13.91 -7.31 -1.76
C PHE A 125 -14.62 -6.03 -1.31
N TYR A 126 -15.29 -6.10 -0.16
CA TYR A 126 -16.12 -5.01 0.34
C TYR A 126 -15.33 -3.97 1.15
N GLY A 127 -14.14 -4.31 1.62
CA GLY A 127 -13.37 -3.49 2.55
C GLY A 127 -13.79 -3.71 4.01
N PHE A 128 -13.66 -2.67 4.84
CA PHE A 128 -13.97 -2.76 6.27
C PHE A 128 -15.46 -2.53 6.55
N LEU A 129 -16.02 -3.41 7.35
CA LEU A 129 -17.37 -3.21 7.90
C LEU A 129 -17.37 -2.15 9.00
N PRO A 130 -18.49 -1.40 9.19
CA PRO A 130 -18.61 -0.44 10.28
C PRO A 130 -18.38 -1.07 11.65
N HIS A 131 -17.71 -0.34 12.55
CA HIS A 131 -17.47 -0.82 13.93
C HIS A 131 -18.74 -0.92 14.78
N LYS A 132 -19.70 -0.01 14.58
CA LYS A 132 -20.98 0.00 15.32
C LYS A 132 -21.87 -1.16 14.84
N ALA A 133 -22.35 -1.98 15.78
CA ALA A 133 -23.10 -3.21 15.50
C ALA A 133 -24.32 -2.98 14.59
N GLN A 134 -25.11 -1.93 14.85
CA GLN A 134 -26.30 -1.63 14.06
C GLN A 134 -25.97 -1.28 12.60
N ASN A 135 -24.96 -0.44 12.37
CA ASN A 135 -24.51 -0.06 11.03
C ASN A 135 -23.91 -1.27 10.30
N ARG A 136 -23.19 -2.14 11.04
CA ARG A 136 -22.62 -3.36 10.50
C ARG A 136 -23.69 -4.33 10.01
N LEU A 137 -24.79 -4.49 10.76
CA LEU A 137 -25.91 -5.34 10.35
C LEU A 137 -26.53 -4.84 9.04
N GLN A 138 -26.79 -3.54 8.93
CA GLN A 138 -27.32 -2.94 7.72
C GLN A 138 -26.40 -3.13 6.51
N GLU A 139 -25.08 -2.97 6.69
CA GLU A 139 -24.11 -3.20 5.62
C GLU A 139 -24.04 -4.68 5.23
N LEU A 140 -24.15 -5.62 6.18
CA LEU A 140 -24.22 -7.05 5.88
C LEU A 140 -25.46 -7.40 5.08
N GLU A 141 -26.65 -6.86 5.44
CA GLU A 141 -27.89 -7.04 4.67
C GLU A 141 -27.74 -6.56 3.23
N LYS A 142 -27.08 -5.41 3.03
CA LYS A 142 -26.77 -4.88 1.71
C LYS A 142 -25.81 -5.79 0.92
N ILE A 143 -24.74 -6.31 1.56
CA ILE A 143 -23.82 -7.23 0.92
C ILE A 143 -24.53 -8.51 0.45
N PHE A 144 -25.44 -9.06 1.25
CA PHE A 144 -26.20 -10.25 0.88
C PHE A 144 -27.27 -10.00 -0.21
N SER A 145 -27.45 -8.75 -0.64
CA SER A 145 -28.33 -8.40 -1.76
C SER A 145 -27.63 -8.35 -3.12
N TYR A 146 -26.30 -8.49 -3.14
CA TYR A 146 -25.50 -8.64 -4.38
C TYR A 146 -25.51 -10.08 -4.87
#